data_e11ff93fafbfb962527cebe317f28a09
#
_entry.id   e11ff93fafbfb962527cebe317f28a09
#
_cell.length_a   1.000
_cell.length_b   1.000
_cell.length_c   1.000
_cell.angle_alpha   90.00
_cell.angle_beta   90.00
_cell.angle_gamma   90.00
#
_symmetry.space_group_name_H-M   'P 1'
#
loop_
_entity.id
_entity.type
_entity.pdbx_description
1 polymer ?
#
loop_
_entity_poly.entity_id
_entity_poly.type
_entity_poly.pdbx_seq_one_letter_code
_entity_poly.pdbx_strand_id
1 'polypeptide(L)'
;MGRRSFFFKDYVAHLVLIVCAFALAGVVFCYQMSSYALHAKQTELRTTVQSLAEQSKLLEGTDSDVIRQIYMLSIARVAKEDELTVLITDADGNIEMGAKPDGTTYTLPGYHISAEVVAEMHKNGSYASVGSLGVLSESSFYTVGTCVKDDNGDADLMIFVSTQDPNSAGVVRHSTQTLVLIMLVTLVVMLVISFMISQHVTRPLKTIAAAAKEFAGGNFDVRVPEDNRCYEIDELAVSFNNMARDLDQLEELTRGFISNVSHEFKTPMTTIGGFVDGMIEARFRSTSATSI
;
A
#
# COMPACT_ATOMS: atom_id res chain seq x y z
N MET A 1 18.63 -18.08 -23.06
CA MET A 1 18.07 -17.23 -21.99
C MET A 1 17.11 -16.23 -22.63
N GLY A 2 15.79 -16.51 -22.61
CA GLY A 2 14.78 -15.72 -23.30
C GLY A 2 14.76 -14.27 -22.81
N ARG A 3 14.88 -13.32 -23.71
CA ARG A 3 14.60 -11.90 -23.46
C ARG A 3 13.14 -11.80 -22.95
N ARG A 4 12.95 -11.72 -21.63
CA ARG A 4 11.64 -11.40 -21.07
C ARG A 4 11.19 -10.08 -21.70
N SER A 5 10.01 -10.08 -22.31
CA SER A 5 9.43 -8.93 -22.99
C SER A 5 9.55 -7.69 -22.08
N PHE A 6 9.98 -6.57 -22.64
CA PHE A 6 10.07 -5.26 -21.95
C PHE A 6 8.79 -4.97 -21.15
N PHE A 7 7.63 -5.24 -21.71
CA PHE A 7 6.31 -5.11 -21.08
C PHE A 7 6.12 -5.99 -19.84
N PHE A 8 6.72 -7.20 -19.79
CA PHE A 8 6.65 -8.03 -18.60
C PHE A 8 7.47 -7.46 -17.44
N LYS A 9 8.62 -6.87 -17.75
CA LYS A 9 9.47 -6.20 -16.76
C LYS A 9 8.80 -4.95 -16.21
N ASP A 10 8.20 -4.16 -17.09
CA ASP A 10 7.47 -2.95 -16.76
C ASP A 10 6.23 -3.27 -15.90
N TYR A 11 5.46 -4.28 -16.28
CA TYR A 11 4.33 -4.79 -15.49
C TYR A 11 4.75 -5.25 -14.10
N VAL A 12 5.82 -6.03 -14.00
CA VAL A 12 6.35 -6.50 -12.71
C VAL A 12 6.84 -5.32 -11.86
N ALA A 13 7.50 -4.34 -12.48
CA ALA A 13 7.96 -3.14 -11.78
C ALA A 13 6.79 -2.33 -11.19
N HIS A 14 5.72 -2.12 -11.95
CA HIS A 14 4.51 -1.45 -11.46
C HIS A 14 3.82 -2.25 -10.34
N LEU A 15 3.72 -3.57 -10.48
CA LEU A 15 3.16 -4.43 -9.44
C LEU A 15 3.97 -4.33 -8.14
N VAL A 16 5.29 -4.40 -8.23
CA VAL A 16 6.19 -4.25 -7.07
C VAL A 16 6.02 -2.88 -6.43
N LEU A 17 5.95 -1.82 -7.23
CA LEU A 17 5.77 -0.46 -6.74
C LEU A 17 4.45 -0.31 -5.97
N ILE A 18 3.35 -0.87 -6.50
CA ILE A 18 2.04 -0.88 -5.85
C ILE A 18 2.11 -1.63 -4.51
N VAL A 19 2.70 -2.82 -4.50
CA VAL A 19 2.86 -3.63 -3.27
C VAL A 19 3.69 -2.88 -2.23
N CYS A 20 4.78 -2.24 -2.63
CA CYS A 20 5.61 -1.42 -1.75
C CYS A 20 4.85 -0.22 -1.20
N ALA A 21 4.05 0.47 -2.03
CA ALA A 21 3.22 1.59 -1.60
C ALA A 21 2.17 1.17 -0.56
N PHE A 22 1.50 0.04 -0.77
CA PHE A 22 0.56 -0.51 0.22
C PHE A 22 1.24 -0.95 1.51
N ALA A 23 2.41 -1.59 1.42
CA ALA A 23 3.17 -1.97 2.60
C ALA A 23 3.56 -0.75 3.44
N LEU A 24 4.05 0.32 2.78
CA LEU A 24 4.39 1.57 3.45
C LEU A 24 3.15 2.23 4.08
N ALA A 25 2.04 2.31 3.35
CA ALA A 25 0.77 2.84 3.86
C ALA A 25 0.27 2.04 5.08
N GLY A 26 0.40 0.71 5.05
CA GLY A 26 0.07 -0.18 6.15
C GLY A 26 0.90 0.09 7.41
N VAL A 27 2.20 0.25 7.26
CA VAL A 27 3.10 0.59 8.39
C VAL A 27 2.72 1.94 9.00
N VAL A 28 2.52 2.98 8.17
CA VAL A 28 2.12 4.32 8.61
C VAL A 28 0.77 4.28 9.33
N PHE A 29 -0.20 3.55 8.77
CA PHE A 29 -1.51 3.39 9.38
C PHE A 29 -1.43 2.70 10.76
N CYS A 30 -0.70 1.58 10.86
CA CYS A 30 -0.54 0.88 12.14
C CYS A 30 0.11 1.78 13.19
N TYR A 31 1.13 2.56 12.81
CA TYR A 31 1.78 3.52 13.70
C TYR A 31 0.80 4.60 14.15
N GLN A 32 0.07 5.24 13.24
CA GLN A 32 -0.91 6.28 13.58
C GLN A 32 -2.05 5.73 14.43
N MET A 33 -2.56 4.53 14.12
CA MET A 33 -3.65 3.91 14.86
C MET A 33 -3.22 3.54 16.27
N SER A 34 -2.01 3.03 16.46
CA SER A 34 -1.45 2.76 17.79
C SER A 34 -1.32 4.04 18.62
N SER A 35 -0.79 5.11 18.00
CA SER A 35 -0.67 6.42 18.66
C SER A 35 -2.04 7.01 19.01
N TYR A 36 -3.00 6.94 18.10
CA TYR A 36 -4.36 7.44 18.33
C TYR A 36 -5.06 6.68 19.46
N ALA A 37 -4.98 5.35 19.47
CA ALA A 37 -5.58 4.53 20.53
C ALA A 37 -4.99 4.88 21.91
N LEU A 38 -3.67 5.11 21.98
CA LEU A 38 -3.00 5.52 23.20
C LEU A 38 -3.51 6.89 23.68
N HIS A 39 -3.57 7.89 22.81
CA HIS A 39 -4.06 9.23 23.17
C HIS A 39 -5.55 9.24 23.55
N ALA A 40 -6.37 8.46 22.85
CA ALA A 40 -7.79 8.32 23.18
C ALA A 40 -7.96 7.75 24.60
N LYS A 41 -7.20 6.70 24.94
CA LYS A 41 -7.24 6.10 26.29
C LYS A 41 -6.69 7.04 27.36
N GLN A 42 -5.66 7.81 27.05
CA GLN A 42 -5.18 8.87 27.95
C GLN A 42 -6.26 9.88 28.29
N THR A 43 -7.01 10.33 27.29
CA THR A 43 -8.07 11.32 27.48
C THR A 43 -9.21 10.76 28.30
N GLU A 44 -9.61 9.50 28.02
CA GLU A 44 -10.63 8.80 28.80
C GLU A 44 -10.24 8.67 30.29
N LEU A 45 -9.03 8.16 30.56
CA LEU A 45 -8.54 8.02 31.92
C LEU A 45 -8.42 9.37 32.65
N ARG A 46 -8.01 10.43 31.96
CA ARG A 46 -7.95 11.79 32.50
C ARG A 46 -9.34 12.28 32.97
N THR A 47 -10.36 12.08 32.11
CA THR A 47 -11.75 12.48 32.51
C THR A 47 -12.25 11.68 33.68
N THR A 48 -11.96 10.39 33.74
CA THR A 48 -12.32 9.53 34.86
C THR A 48 -11.62 9.97 36.16
N VAL A 49 -10.31 10.22 36.13
CA VAL A 49 -9.55 10.70 37.29
C VAL A 49 -10.08 12.05 37.78
N GLN A 50 -10.35 13.00 36.85
CA GLN A 50 -10.90 14.30 37.20
C GLN A 50 -12.29 14.19 37.87
N SER A 51 -13.16 13.34 37.33
CA SER A 51 -14.49 13.06 37.94
C SER A 51 -14.36 12.49 39.33
N LEU A 52 -13.44 11.55 39.57
CA LEU A 52 -13.18 11.00 40.91
C LEU A 52 -12.59 12.07 41.84
N ALA A 53 -11.73 12.97 41.34
CA ALA A 53 -11.16 14.07 42.10
C ALA A 53 -12.21 15.13 42.51
N GLU A 54 -13.19 15.41 41.63
CA GLU A 54 -14.31 16.28 42.00
C GLU A 54 -15.21 15.64 43.06
N GLN A 55 -15.43 14.33 42.96
CA GLN A 55 -16.21 13.61 43.98
C GLN A 55 -15.47 13.53 45.33
N SER A 56 -14.13 13.44 45.36
CA SER A 56 -13.37 13.40 46.62
C SER A 56 -13.46 14.70 47.41
N LYS A 57 -13.61 15.86 46.74
CA LYS A 57 -13.82 17.15 47.39
C LYS A 57 -15.09 17.19 48.27
N LEU A 58 -16.09 16.34 47.97
CA LEU A 58 -17.30 16.21 48.83
C LEU A 58 -16.99 15.53 50.14
N LEU A 59 -15.81 14.91 50.29
CA LEU A 59 -15.34 14.31 51.55
C LEU A 59 -14.65 15.33 52.45
N GLU A 60 -14.14 16.43 51.88
CA GLU A 60 -13.48 17.49 52.68
C GLU A 60 -14.48 18.09 53.66
N GLY A 61 -14.09 18.13 54.91
CA GLY A 61 -14.88 18.74 56.00
C GLY A 61 -16.01 17.88 56.54
N THR A 62 -16.16 16.63 56.11
CA THR A 62 -17.23 15.74 56.57
C THR A 62 -16.64 14.45 57.15
N ASP A 63 -16.61 14.36 58.47
CA ASP A 63 -16.18 13.18 59.24
C ASP A 63 -17.31 12.11 59.32
N SER A 64 -17.99 11.87 58.20
CA SER A 64 -19.12 10.94 58.12
C SER A 64 -18.71 9.64 57.43
N ASP A 65 -18.72 8.55 58.19
CA ASP A 65 -18.48 7.21 57.68
C ASP A 65 -19.39 6.85 56.47
N VAL A 66 -20.60 7.43 56.45
CA VAL A 66 -21.59 7.19 55.40
C VAL A 66 -21.09 7.80 54.05
N ILE A 67 -20.53 9.00 54.05
CA ILE A 67 -20.04 9.66 52.87
C ILE A 67 -18.79 8.94 52.34
N ARG A 68 -17.89 8.52 53.24
CA ARG A 68 -16.73 7.68 52.87
C ARG A 68 -17.15 6.35 52.25
N GLN A 69 -18.18 5.69 52.76
CA GLN A 69 -18.74 4.47 52.17
C GLN A 69 -19.35 4.72 50.76
N ILE A 70 -20.09 5.82 50.59
CA ILE A 70 -20.67 6.18 49.30
C ILE A 70 -19.55 6.40 48.25
N TYR A 71 -18.48 7.10 48.63
CA TYR A 71 -17.34 7.34 47.77
C TYR A 71 -16.61 6.03 47.41
N MET A 72 -16.39 5.14 48.38
CA MET A 72 -15.83 3.80 48.13
C MET A 72 -16.68 2.99 47.16
N LEU A 73 -18.01 3.06 47.26
CA LEU A 73 -18.91 2.38 46.32
C LEU A 73 -18.84 3.00 44.93
N SER A 74 -18.69 4.34 44.82
CA SER A 74 -18.53 5.00 43.51
C SER A 74 -17.23 4.59 42.83
N ILE A 75 -16.13 4.53 43.58
CA ILE A 75 -14.83 4.07 43.07
C ILE A 75 -14.90 2.60 42.62
N ALA A 76 -15.50 1.74 43.43
CA ALA A 76 -15.67 0.33 43.11
C ALA A 76 -16.52 0.12 41.85
N ARG A 77 -17.55 0.95 41.69
CA ARG A 77 -18.39 0.95 40.49
C ARG A 77 -17.60 1.36 39.23
N VAL A 78 -16.90 2.49 39.28
CA VAL A 78 -16.08 2.98 38.18
C VAL A 78 -14.99 1.95 37.83
N ALA A 79 -14.30 1.41 38.84
CA ALA A 79 -13.30 0.37 38.64
C ALA A 79 -13.84 -0.85 37.88
N LYS A 80 -15.09 -1.26 38.22
CA LYS A 80 -15.74 -2.42 37.59
C LYS A 80 -16.31 -2.12 36.21
N GLU A 81 -16.98 -0.98 36.05
CA GLU A 81 -17.62 -0.62 34.78
C GLU A 81 -16.59 -0.41 33.64
N ASP A 82 -15.46 0.21 33.97
CA ASP A 82 -14.41 0.58 33.01
C ASP A 82 -13.19 -0.36 33.03
N GLU A 83 -13.26 -1.44 33.83
CA GLU A 83 -12.17 -2.41 34.03
C GLU A 83 -10.85 -1.75 34.46
N LEU A 84 -10.93 -0.80 35.40
CA LEU A 84 -9.81 0.00 35.87
C LEU A 84 -9.36 -0.41 37.27
N THR A 85 -8.08 -0.18 37.53
CA THR A 85 -7.56 -0.16 38.91
C THR A 85 -7.49 1.29 39.37
N VAL A 86 -8.15 1.60 40.49
CA VAL A 86 -8.11 2.93 41.09
C VAL A 86 -7.29 2.85 42.40
N LEU A 87 -6.37 3.80 42.58
CA LEU A 87 -5.58 3.96 43.79
C LEU A 87 -5.74 5.40 44.31
N ILE A 88 -5.95 5.54 45.60
CA ILE A 88 -6.00 6.82 46.27
C ILE A 88 -4.93 6.81 47.37
N THR A 89 -4.13 7.87 47.35
CA THR A 89 -3.03 8.06 48.30
C THR A 89 -3.17 9.40 48.99
N ASP A 90 -2.54 9.52 50.14
CA ASP A 90 -2.28 10.81 50.75
C ASP A 90 -1.24 11.64 49.98
N ALA A 91 -0.92 12.83 50.44
CA ALA A 91 0.07 13.73 49.84
C ALA A 91 1.50 13.15 49.78
N ASP A 92 1.82 12.25 50.69
CA ASP A 92 3.15 11.60 50.78
C ASP A 92 3.25 10.33 49.93
N GLY A 93 2.15 9.90 49.29
CA GLY A 93 2.09 8.71 48.42
C GLY A 93 1.77 7.42 49.18
N ASN A 94 1.31 7.48 50.47
CA ASN A 94 0.83 6.31 51.19
C ASN A 94 -0.55 5.91 50.65
N ILE A 95 -0.72 4.63 50.34
CA ILE A 95 -1.98 4.13 49.78
C ILE A 95 -3.04 4.03 50.88
N GLU A 96 -4.06 4.87 50.83
CA GLU A 96 -5.20 4.81 51.74
C GLU A 96 -6.23 3.78 51.29
N MET A 97 -6.57 3.79 50.01
CA MET A 97 -7.56 2.87 49.44
C MET A 97 -7.32 2.57 47.99
N GLY A 98 -7.88 1.44 47.52
CA GLY A 98 -7.88 1.08 46.13
C GLY A 98 -9.08 0.24 45.73
N ALA A 99 -9.36 0.18 44.43
CA ALA A 99 -10.35 -0.71 43.84
C ALA A 99 -9.76 -1.43 42.64
N LYS A 100 -10.09 -2.72 42.53
CA LYS A 100 -9.69 -3.57 41.40
C LYS A 100 -10.75 -3.56 40.31
N PRO A 101 -10.39 -4.03 39.08
CA PRO A 101 -11.33 -4.15 37.99
C PRO A 101 -12.54 -5.07 38.25
N ASP A 102 -12.48 -5.94 39.24
CA ASP A 102 -13.60 -6.76 39.66
C ASP A 102 -14.60 -6.01 40.57
N GLY A 103 -14.28 -4.75 40.92
CA GLY A 103 -15.06 -3.93 41.83
C GLY A 103 -14.75 -4.20 43.34
N THR A 104 -13.76 -5.04 43.64
CA THR A 104 -13.33 -5.22 45.02
C THR A 104 -12.49 -4.05 45.50
N THR A 105 -12.84 -3.49 46.67
CA THR A 105 -12.06 -2.44 47.30
C THR A 105 -11.08 -3.07 48.31
N TYR A 106 -9.95 -2.41 48.50
CA TYR A 106 -8.92 -2.83 49.44
C TYR A 106 -8.17 -1.64 50.00
N THR A 107 -7.58 -1.86 51.16
CA THR A 107 -6.65 -0.94 51.81
C THR A 107 -5.29 -1.62 51.87
N LEU A 108 -4.21 -0.88 51.60
CA LEU A 108 -2.83 -1.39 51.62
C LEU A 108 -1.99 -0.54 52.59
N PRO A 109 -2.21 -0.68 53.89
CA PRO A 109 -1.45 0.10 54.87
C PRO A 109 0.04 -0.28 54.80
N GLY A 110 0.90 0.75 54.73
CA GLY A 110 2.35 0.57 54.63
C GLY A 110 2.91 0.38 53.25
N TYR A 111 2.08 0.46 52.20
CA TYR A 111 2.56 0.52 50.81
C TYR A 111 2.60 1.98 50.34
N HIS A 112 3.69 2.33 49.66
CA HIS A 112 3.95 3.67 49.12
C HIS A 112 4.09 3.61 47.62
N ILE A 113 3.64 4.65 46.94
CA ILE A 113 3.97 4.89 45.55
C ILE A 113 5.43 5.37 45.48
N SER A 114 6.11 5.14 44.33
CA SER A 114 7.50 5.52 44.21
C SER A 114 7.67 7.04 44.40
N ALA A 115 8.71 7.43 45.15
CA ALA A 115 9.00 8.83 45.49
C ALA A 115 9.17 9.71 44.20
N GLU A 116 9.53 9.11 43.11
CA GLU A 116 9.68 9.77 41.81
C GLU A 116 8.33 10.22 41.23
N VAL A 117 7.32 9.36 41.33
CA VAL A 117 5.92 9.65 40.93
C VAL A 117 5.32 10.72 41.81
N VAL A 118 5.52 10.63 43.15
CA VAL A 118 5.05 11.63 44.11
C VAL A 118 5.67 13.00 43.82
N ALA A 119 6.99 13.07 43.55
CA ALA A 119 7.67 14.31 43.20
C ALA A 119 7.14 14.92 41.88
N GLU A 120 6.85 14.09 40.90
CA GLU A 120 6.25 14.53 39.64
C GLU A 120 4.83 15.07 39.81
N MET A 121 4.01 14.42 40.66
CA MET A 121 2.67 14.86 41.01
C MET A 121 2.66 16.21 41.70
N HIS A 122 3.54 16.42 42.65
CA HIS A 122 3.69 17.71 43.32
C HIS A 122 4.12 18.83 42.40
N LYS A 123 5.01 18.52 41.45
CA LYS A 123 5.53 19.50 40.46
C LYS A 123 4.50 19.87 39.39
N ASN A 124 3.83 18.88 38.83
CA ASN A 124 3.01 19.02 37.62
C ASN A 124 1.51 19.01 37.90
N GLY A 125 1.07 18.57 39.11
CA GLY A 125 -0.34 18.37 39.47
C GLY A 125 -1.00 17.20 38.75
N SER A 126 -0.29 16.52 37.85
CA SER A 126 -0.81 15.38 37.10
C SER A 126 0.33 14.44 36.66
N TYR A 127 0.01 13.18 36.53
CA TYR A 127 0.92 12.11 36.11
C TYR A 127 0.32 11.33 34.96
N ALA A 128 1.14 10.95 33.98
CA ALA A 128 0.72 10.03 32.92
C ALA A 128 1.94 9.22 32.42
N SER A 129 1.92 7.93 32.62
CA SER A 129 3.01 7.05 32.22
C SER A 129 2.52 5.66 31.84
N VAL A 130 3.35 4.97 31.06
CA VAL A 130 3.21 3.54 30.76
C VAL A 130 4.20 2.80 31.65
N GLY A 131 3.71 2.09 32.65
CA GLY A 131 4.56 1.33 33.56
C GLY A 131 3.82 1.00 34.85
N SER A 132 4.51 0.31 35.73
CA SER A 132 4.02 -0.03 37.09
C SER A 132 4.30 1.15 38.00
N LEU A 133 3.32 1.47 38.89
CA LEU A 133 3.51 2.45 39.99
C LEU A 133 4.41 1.90 41.10
N GLY A 134 5.05 0.76 40.92
CA GLY A 134 5.86 0.07 41.93
C GLY A 134 5.04 -0.81 42.91
N VAL A 135 3.73 -0.67 42.88
CA VAL A 135 2.80 -1.39 43.77
C VAL A 135 1.90 -2.37 43.00
N LEU A 136 1.67 -2.08 41.72
CA LEU A 136 0.88 -2.94 40.84
C LEU A 136 1.81 -3.96 40.17
N SER A 137 1.31 -5.18 39.98
CA SER A 137 1.99 -6.33 39.38
C SER A 137 2.89 -5.98 38.17
N GLU A 138 3.82 -6.84 37.77
CA GLU A 138 4.79 -6.67 36.70
C GLU A 138 4.20 -6.44 35.28
N SER A 139 2.87 -6.41 35.16
CA SER A 139 2.19 -6.09 33.90
C SER A 139 2.33 -4.60 33.56
N SER A 140 2.57 -4.29 32.29
CA SER A 140 2.58 -2.90 31.83
C SER A 140 1.19 -2.29 31.95
N PHE A 141 1.05 -1.32 32.83
CA PHE A 141 -0.17 -0.53 33.01
C PHE A 141 -0.04 0.81 32.33
N TYR A 142 -1.15 1.33 31.87
CA TYR A 142 -1.26 2.73 31.53
C TYR A 142 -1.89 3.46 32.72
N THR A 143 -1.16 4.36 33.34
CA THR A 143 -1.57 5.05 34.56
C THR A 143 -1.68 6.55 34.34
N VAL A 144 -2.77 7.12 34.76
CA VAL A 144 -2.98 8.58 34.84
C VAL A 144 -3.30 8.91 36.31
N GLY A 145 -2.68 9.97 36.82
CA GLY A 145 -2.92 10.49 38.15
C GLY A 145 -3.26 11.97 38.15
N THR A 146 -4.00 12.41 39.15
CA THR A 146 -4.24 13.84 39.44
C THR A 146 -4.10 14.10 40.91
N CYS A 147 -3.60 15.30 41.23
CA CYS A 147 -3.52 15.77 42.63
C CYS A 147 -4.78 16.57 42.95
N VAL A 148 -5.43 16.21 44.04
CA VAL A 148 -6.50 16.99 44.66
C VAL A 148 -5.86 17.93 45.68
N LYS A 149 -6.19 19.21 45.60
CA LYS A 149 -5.67 20.25 46.47
C LYS A 149 -6.72 20.66 47.47
N ASP A 150 -6.28 20.90 48.71
CA ASP A 150 -7.11 21.48 49.76
C ASP A 150 -7.45 22.97 49.46
N ASP A 151 -8.27 23.58 50.34
CA ASP A 151 -8.64 24.99 50.24
C ASP A 151 -7.45 25.95 50.37
N ASN A 152 -6.29 25.50 50.88
CA ASN A 152 -5.05 26.28 50.99
C ASN A 152 -4.20 26.16 49.75
N GLY A 153 -4.49 25.23 48.81
CA GLY A 153 -3.76 24.96 47.59
C GLY A 153 -2.66 23.90 47.72
N ASP A 154 -2.55 23.29 48.94
CA ASP A 154 -1.59 22.19 49.16
C ASP A 154 -2.18 20.86 48.70
N ALA A 155 -1.32 19.90 48.34
CA ALA A 155 -1.75 18.58 47.93
C ALA A 155 -2.36 17.82 49.18
N ASP A 156 -3.59 17.36 49.03
CA ASP A 156 -4.29 16.60 50.08
C ASP A 156 -4.33 15.11 49.70
N LEU A 157 -4.81 14.82 48.51
CA LEU A 157 -4.94 13.46 48.00
C LEU A 157 -4.39 13.36 46.59
N MET A 158 -3.85 12.19 46.21
CA MET A 158 -3.55 11.84 44.85
C MET A 158 -4.38 10.64 44.42
N ILE A 159 -5.01 10.78 43.25
CA ILE A 159 -5.84 9.74 42.66
C ILE A 159 -5.17 9.23 41.40
N PHE A 160 -4.94 7.94 41.34
CA PHE A 160 -4.38 7.26 40.18
C PHE A 160 -5.40 6.27 39.63
N VAL A 161 -5.56 6.28 38.34
CA VAL A 161 -6.34 5.31 37.61
C VAL A 161 -5.44 4.60 36.61
N SER A 162 -5.44 3.28 36.71
CA SER A 162 -4.60 2.43 35.88
C SER A 162 -5.44 1.41 35.13
N THR A 163 -5.10 1.17 33.88
CA THR A 163 -5.69 0.08 33.11
C THR A 163 -4.61 -0.89 32.65
N GLN A 164 -4.91 -2.17 32.86
CA GLN A 164 -4.09 -3.25 32.31
C GLN A 164 -4.33 -3.47 30.84
N ASP A 165 -5.30 -2.75 30.26
CA ASP A 165 -5.94 -3.09 29.07
C ASP A 165 -5.24 -2.78 27.87
N PRO A 166 -5.33 -3.80 27.15
CA PRO A 166 -5.27 -3.86 25.74
C PRO A 166 -6.62 -3.63 25.03
N ASN A 167 -7.61 -2.93 25.55
CA ASN A 167 -8.77 -2.58 24.72
C ASN A 167 -8.36 -1.65 23.56
N SER A 168 -7.29 -0.90 23.76
CA SER A 168 -6.52 -0.33 22.66
C SER A 168 -6.01 -1.42 21.70
N ALA A 169 -5.58 -2.59 22.18
CA ALA A 169 -5.18 -3.72 21.35
C ALA A 169 -6.36 -4.33 20.58
N GLY A 170 -7.56 -4.35 21.16
CA GLY A 170 -8.78 -4.78 20.46
C GLY A 170 -9.15 -3.85 19.31
N VAL A 171 -9.16 -2.54 19.55
CA VAL A 171 -9.42 -1.52 18.52
C VAL A 171 -8.33 -1.54 17.46
N VAL A 172 -7.06 -1.59 17.84
CA VAL A 172 -5.93 -1.69 16.92
C VAL A 172 -6.02 -2.96 16.09
N ARG A 173 -6.33 -4.10 16.72
CA ARG A 173 -6.49 -5.39 16.01
C ARG A 173 -7.64 -5.35 15.00
N HIS A 174 -8.80 -4.83 15.37
CA HIS A 174 -9.95 -4.73 14.48
C HIS A 174 -9.67 -3.78 13.30
N SER A 175 -9.08 -2.63 13.58
CA SER A 175 -8.68 -1.66 12.54
C SER A 175 -7.63 -2.22 11.60
N THR A 176 -6.65 -2.99 12.11
CA THR A 176 -5.64 -3.67 11.30
C THR A 176 -6.26 -4.76 10.43
N GLN A 177 -7.20 -5.55 10.96
CA GLN A 177 -7.94 -6.55 10.17
C GLN A 177 -8.73 -5.90 9.04
N THR A 178 -9.42 -4.80 9.30
CA THR A 178 -10.17 -4.04 8.29
C THR A 178 -9.23 -3.49 7.21
N LEU A 179 -8.08 -2.95 7.60
CA LEU A 179 -7.08 -2.46 6.66
C LEU A 179 -6.54 -3.59 5.77
N VAL A 180 -6.19 -4.74 6.35
CA VAL A 180 -5.72 -5.91 5.59
C VAL A 180 -6.78 -6.38 4.60
N LEU A 181 -8.05 -6.39 4.99
CA LEU A 181 -9.16 -6.73 4.10
C LEU A 181 -9.26 -5.74 2.93
N ILE A 182 -9.19 -4.43 3.18
CA ILE A 182 -9.20 -3.40 2.15
C ILE A 182 -8.00 -3.56 1.20
N MET A 183 -6.80 -3.81 1.73
CA MET A 183 -5.61 -4.06 0.92
C MET A 183 -5.78 -5.27 0.01
N LEU A 184 -6.36 -6.36 0.53
CA LEU A 184 -6.61 -7.58 -0.24
C LEU A 184 -7.62 -7.36 -1.36
N VAL A 185 -8.73 -6.68 -1.07
CA VAL A 185 -9.73 -6.32 -2.09
C VAL A 185 -9.12 -5.43 -3.17
N THR A 186 -8.36 -4.42 -2.78
CA THR A 186 -7.69 -3.51 -3.73
C THR A 186 -6.68 -4.26 -4.59
N LEU A 187 -5.92 -5.21 -4.02
CA LEU A 187 -5.00 -6.05 -4.78
C LEU A 187 -5.72 -6.88 -5.84
N VAL A 188 -6.85 -7.51 -5.50
CA VAL A 188 -7.66 -8.27 -6.45
C VAL A 188 -8.18 -7.38 -7.58
N VAL A 189 -8.72 -6.20 -7.26
CA VAL A 189 -9.19 -5.23 -8.26
C VAL A 189 -8.05 -4.83 -9.20
N MET A 190 -6.87 -4.54 -8.66
CA MET A 190 -5.69 -4.18 -9.46
C MET A 190 -5.24 -5.33 -10.38
N LEU A 191 -5.30 -6.57 -9.92
CA LEU A 191 -4.98 -7.74 -10.76
C LEU A 191 -5.97 -7.87 -11.92
N VAL A 192 -7.27 -7.66 -11.68
CA VAL A 192 -8.30 -7.70 -12.73
C VAL A 192 -8.07 -6.59 -13.76
N ILE A 193 -7.86 -5.34 -13.32
CA ILE A 193 -7.58 -4.21 -14.20
C ILE A 193 -6.33 -4.49 -15.04
N SER A 194 -5.27 -4.97 -14.40
CA SER A 194 -4.01 -5.28 -15.06
C SER A 194 -4.16 -6.38 -16.11
N PHE A 195 -4.96 -7.40 -15.82
CA PHE A 195 -5.30 -8.45 -16.79
C PHE A 195 -6.07 -7.88 -17.98
N MET A 196 -7.04 -6.99 -17.76
CA MET A 196 -7.78 -6.32 -18.82
C MET A 196 -6.87 -5.47 -19.73
N ILE A 197 -5.98 -4.67 -19.15
CA ILE A 197 -5.01 -3.87 -19.90
C ILE A 197 -4.09 -4.78 -20.73
N SER A 198 -3.61 -5.87 -20.14
CA SER A 198 -2.77 -6.84 -20.86
C SER A 198 -3.49 -7.44 -22.08
N GLN A 199 -4.76 -7.76 -22.00
CA GLN A 199 -5.53 -8.37 -23.07
C GLN A 199 -5.90 -7.34 -24.18
N HIS A 200 -6.29 -6.13 -23.78
CA HIS A 200 -6.87 -5.17 -24.71
C HIS A 200 -5.86 -4.16 -25.26
N VAL A 201 -4.71 -4.00 -24.62
CA VAL A 201 -3.68 -3.05 -25.05
C VAL A 201 -2.37 -3.76 -25.41
N THR A 202 -1.83 -4.54 -24.47
CA THR A 202 -0.48 -5.08 -24.62
C THR A 202 -0.38 -6.15 -25.72
N ARG A 203 -1.38 -7.04 -25.82
CA ARG A 203 -1.38 -8.11 -26.84
C ARG A 203 -1.54 -7.56 -28.24
N PRO A 204 -2.54 -6.70 -28.57
CA PRO A 204 -2.64 -6.12 -29.91
C PRO A 204 -1.40 -5.36 -30.33
N LEU A 205 -0.82 -4.53 -29.47
CA LEU A 205 0.44 -3.81 -29.77
C LEU A 205 1.59 -4.76 -30.12
N LYS A 206 1.70 -5.90 -29.44
CA LYS A 206 2.71 -6.91 -29.78
C LYS A 206 2.45 -7.55 -31.13
N THR A 207 1.19 -7.79 -31.48
CA THR A 207 0.80 -8.33 -32.79
C THR A 207 1.19 -7.35 -33.90
N ILE A 208 0.87 -6.06 -33.75
CA ILE A 208 1.27 -5.02 -34.72
C ILE A 208 2.81 -4.93 -34.82
N ALA A 209 3.52 -4.93 -33.70
CA ALA A 209 4.98 -4.89 -33.69
C ALA A 209 5.63 -6.13 -34.34
N ALA A 210 5.04 -7.31 -34.20
CA ALA A 210 5.49 -8.53 -34.87
C ALA A 210 5.22 -8.46 -36.36
N ALA A 211 4.03 -8.03 -36.79
CA ALA A 211 3.67 -7.82 -38.17
C ALA A 211 4.58 -6.80 -38.85
N ALA A 212 4.88 -5.69 -38.17
CA ALA A 212 5.83 -4.69 -38.70
C ALA A 212 7.25 -5.24 -38.87
N LYS A 213 7.68 -6.18 -38.06
CA LYS A 213 8.96 -6.83 -38.21
C LYS A 213 8.99 -7.81 -39.40
N GLU A 214 7.92 -8.58 -39.58
CA GLU A 214 7.77 -9.44 -40.75
C GLU A 214 7.71 -8.62 -42.05
N PHE A 215 6.96 -7.53 -42.04
CA PHE A 215 6.85 -6.58 -43.11
C PHE A 215 8.23 -6.00 -43.52
N ALA A 216 9.04 -5.58 -42.55
CA ALA A 216 10.41 -5.12 -42.74
C ALA A 216 11.34 -6.22 -43.29
N GLY A 217 10.99 -7.49 -43.11
CA GLY A 217 11.67 -8.66 -43.71
C GLY A 217 11.27 -8.98 -45.17
N GLY A 218 10.37 -8.19 -45.77
CA GLY A 218 9.91 -8.34 -47.15
C GLY A 218 8.61 -9.16 -47.27
N ASN A 219 7.94 -9.50 -46.18
CA ASN A 219 6.62 -10.14 -46.22
C ASN A 219 5.53 -9.06 -46.22
N PHE A 220 5.11 -8.61 -47.41
CA PHE A 220 4.11 -7.55 -47.54
C PHE A 220 2.67 -8.06 -47.47
N ASP A 221 2.46 -9.37 -47.45
CA ASP A 221 1.13 -10.00 -47.27
C ASP A 221 0.64 -9.97 -45.85
N VAL A 222 1.49 -9.66 -44.87
CA VAL A 222 1.12 -9.66 -43.45
C VAL A 222 0.06 -8.61 -43.17
N ARG A 223 -0.99 -9.02 -42.41
CA ARG A 223 -2.09 -8.14 -41.96
C ARG A 223 -2.32 -8.33 -40.47
N VAL A 224 -2.80 -7.28 -39.81
CA VAL A 224 -3.16 -7.29 -38.42
C VAL A 224 -4.68 -7.19 -38.24
N PRO A 225 -5.26 -7.82 -37.20
CA PRO A 225 -6.68 -7.71 -36.91
C PRO A 225 -7.11 -6.27 -36.63
N GLU A 226 -8.24 -5.86 -37.20
CA GLU A 226 -8.82 -4.51 -37.05
C GLU A 226 -9.98 -4.46 -36.03
N ASP A 227 -10.31 -5.57 -35.40
CA ASP A 227 -11.37 -5.66 -34.37
C ASP A 227 -10.76 -5.54 -32.97
N ASN A 228 -10.19 -4.40 -32.67
CA ASN A 228 -9.64 -4.09 -31.36
C ASN A 228 -10.65 -3.30 -30.52
N ARG A 229 -10.74 -3.59 -29.22
CA ARG A 229 -11.63 -2.87 -28.30
C ARG A 229 -11.13 -1.46 -27.94
N CYS A 230 -9.90 -1.14 -28.29
CA CYS A 230 -9.30 0.18 -28.07
C CYS A 230 -9.22 0.89 -29.43
N TYR A 231 -9.91 2.02 -29.54
CA TYR A 231 -10.04 2.80 -30.77
C TYR A 231 -8.66 3.19 -31.36
N GLU A 232 -7.73 3.63 -30.54
CA GLU A 232 -6.40 4.06 -30.97
C GLU A 232 -5.56 2.90 -31.54
N ILE A 233 -5.76 1.70 -30.99
CA ILE A 233 -5.07 0.50 -31.48
C ILE A 233 -5.71 0.03 -32.79
N ASP A 234 -7.01 0.16 -32.91
CA ASP A 234 -7.73 -0.17 -34.13
C ASP A 234 -7.36 0.77 -35.27
N GLU A 235 -7.28 2.07 -35.02
CA GLU A 235 -6.80 3.08 -35.96
C GLU A 235 -5.36 2.79 -36.42
N LEU A 236 -4.49 2.38 -35.49
CA LEU A 236 -3.13 1.96 -35.82
C LEU A 236 -3.10 0.70 -36.68
N ALA A 237 -3.95 -0.28 -36.39
CA ALA A 237 -4.06 -1.51 -37.19
C ALA A 237 -4.54 -1.23 -38.62
N VAL A 238 -5.57 -0.38 -38.77
CA VAL A 238 -6.08 0.06 -40.09
C VAL A 238 -4.98 0.80 -40.85
N SER A 239 -4.28 1.72 -40.22
CA SER A 239 -3.19 2.48 -40.85
C SER A 239 -2.04 1.56 -41.32
N PHE A 240 -1.68 0.58 -40.50
CA PHE A 240 -0.68 -0.43 -40.85
C PHE A 240 -1.13 -1.26 -42.06
N ASN A 241 -2.37 -1.77 -42.06
CA ASN A 241 -2.91 -2.58 -43.13
C ASN A 241 -3.01 -1.82 -44.47
N ASN A 242 -3.35 -0.51 -44.41
CA ASN A 242 -3.36 0.35 -45.58
C ASN A 242 -1.94 0.52 -46.17
N MET A 243 -0.96 0.84 -45.31
CA MET A 243 0.43 0.93 -45.71
C MET A 243 0.95 -0.38 -46.34
N ALA A 244 0.60 -1.51 -45.72
CA ALA A 244 0.98 -2.83 -46.20
C ALA A 244 0.39 -3.13 -47.59
N ARG A 245 -0.87 -2.75 -47.83
CA ARG A 245 -1.53 -2.90 -49.13
C ARG A 245 -0.87 -2.05 -50.24
N ASP A 246 -0.58 -0.80 -49.91
CA ASP A 246 0.02 0.13 -50.89
C ASP A 246 1.41 -0.33 -51.32
N LEU A 247 2.22 -0.87 -50.40
CA LEU A 247 3.54 -1.39 -50.69
C LEU A 247 3.51 -2.73 -51.46
N ASP A 248 2.55 -3.60 -51.12
CA ASP A 248 2.31 -4.85 -51.85
C ASP A 248 1.98 -4.57 -53.32
N GLN A 249 1.07 -3.63 -53.60
CA GLN A 249 0.75 -3.19 -54.96
C GLN A 249 1.98 -2.60 -55.69
N LEU A 250 2.80 -1.82 -54.99
CA LEU A 250 4.02 -1.26 -55.59
C LEU A 250 5.01 -2.36 -55.95
N GLU A 251 5.16 -3.39 -55.14
CA GLU A 251 6.01 -4.54 -55.42
C GLU A 251 5.51 -5.33 -56.64
N GLU A 252 4.20 -5.60 -56.74
CA GLU A 252 3.59 -6.25 -57.89
C GLU A 252 3.84 -5.46 -59.18
N LEU A 253 3.61 -4.13 -59.15
CA LEU A 253 3.89 -3.26 -60.30
C LEU A 253 5.37 -3.30 -60.72
N THR A 254 6.27 -3.28 -59.74
CA THR A 254 7.72 -3.34 -60.00
C THR A 254 8.13 -4.68 -60.56
N ARG A 255 7.61 -5.80 -60.06
CA ARG A 255 7.87 -7.14 -60.64
C ARG A 255 7.32 -7.26 -62.03
N GLY A 256 6.10 -6.75 -62.30
CA GLY A 256 5.51 -6.70 -63.63
C GLY A 256 6.34 -5.87 -64.61
N PHE A 257 6.80 -4.70 -64.17
CA PHE A 257 7.68 -3.83 -64.97
C PHE A 257 9.00 -4.52 -65.33
N ILE A 258 9.69 -5.13 -64.32
CA ILE A 258 10.96 -5.84 -64.58
C ILE A 258 10.74 -7.01 -65.53
N SER A 259 9.66 -7.78 -65.42
CA SER A 259 9.32 -8.87 -66.31
C SER A 259 9.10 -8.39 -67.74
N ASN A 260 8.31 -7.34 -67.93
CA ASN A 260 8.03 -6.77 -69.24
C ASN A 260 9.29 -6.22 -69.87
N VAL A 261 10.09 -5.44 -69.11
CA VAL A 261 11.39 -4.90 -69.65
C VAL A 261 12.32 -6.03 -70.00
N SER A 262 12.38 -7.10 -69.19
CA SER A 262 13.24 -8.26 -69.56
C SER A 262 12.79 -8.95 -70.85
N HIS A 263 11.49 -9.07 -71.08
CA HIS A 263 10.94 -9.60 -72.33
C HIS A 263 11.21 -8.70 -73.52
N GLU A 264 11.01 -7.38 -73.38
CA GLU A 264 11.27 -6.40 -74.43
C GLU A 264 12.74 -6.32 -74.81
N PHE A 265 13.67 -6.50 -73.86
CA PHE A 265 15.11 -6.55 -74.13
C PHE A 265 15.56 -7.89 -74.72
N LYS A 266 14.92 -9.01 -74.38
CA LYS A 266 15.34 -10.33 -74.91
C LYS A 266 15.22 -10.44 -76.39
N THR A 267 14.17 -9.88 -76.97
CA THR A 267 13.91 -9.91 -78.43
C THR A 267 15.05 -9.21 -79.28
N PRO A 268 15.40 -7.94 -79.04
CA PRO A 268 16.47 -7.30 -79.78
C PRO A 268 17.87 -7.91 -79.49
N MET A 269 18.11 -8.34 -78.26
CA MET A 269 19.37 -9.03 -77.89
C MET A 269 19.53 -10.35 -78.63
N THR A 270 18.46 -11.13 -78.75
CA THR A 270 18.47 -12.37 -79.52
C THR A 270 18.71 -12.06 -81.01
N THR A 271 18.11 -11.00 -81.55
CA THR A 271 18.34 -10.57 -82.96
C THR A 271 19.77 -10.10 -83.20
N ILE A 272 20.30 -9.28 -82.27
CA ILE A 272 21.73 -8.82 -82.38
C ILE A 272 22.68 -10.02 -82.26
N GLY A 273 22.42 -10.95 -81.28
CA GLY A 273 23.22 -12.18 -81.15
C GLY A 273 23.23 -13.00 -82.44
N GLY A 274 22.06 -13.21 -83.02
CA GLY A 274 21.96 -13.91 -84.34
C GLY A 274 22.72 -13.22 -85.51
N PHE A 275 22.70 -11.89 -85.58
CA PHE A 275 23.51 -11.15 -86.53
C PHE A 275 25.00 -11.29 -86.25
N VAL A 276 25.45 -11.20 -85.05
CA VAL A 276 26.86 -11.37 -84.68
C VAL A 276 27.32 -12.79 -84.94
N ASP A 277 26.57 -13.81 -84.64
CA ASP A 277 26.90 -15.20 -84.93
C ASP A 277 26.95 -15.45 -86.43
N GLY A 278 26.02 -14.89 -87.23
CA GLY A 278 26.03 -14.95 -88.68
C GLY A 278 27.25 -14.28 -89.31
N MET A 279 27.67 -13.12 -88.78
CA MET A 279 28.88 -12.45 -89.21
C MET A 279 30.17 -13.24 -88.91
N ILE A 280 30.21 -13.86 -87.75
CA ILE A 280 31.35 -14.74 -87.37
C ILE A 280 31.41 -15.96 -88.26
N GLU A 281 30.31 -16.62 -88.57
CA GLU A 281 30.22 -17.77 -89.46
C GLU A 281 30.58 -17.42 -90.90
N ALA A 282 30.11 -16.29 -91.38
CA ALA A 282 30.47 -15.77 -92.68
C ALA A 282 31.97 -15.49 -92.79
N ARG A 283 32.60 -14.94 -91.77
CA ARG A 283 34.05 -14.68 -91.75
C ARG A 283 34.86 -15.99 -91.69
N PHE A 284 34.47 -17.02 -91.02
CA PHE A 284 35.08 -18.32 -90.95
C PHE A 284 34.97 -19.01 -92.33
N ARG A 285 33.86 -18.91 -93.09
CA ARG A 285 33.69 -19.46 -94.41
C ARG A 285 34.54 -18.75 -95.41
N SER A 286 34.72 -17.42 -95.36
CA SER A 286 35.56 -16.67 -96.23
C SER A 286 37.05 -16.99 -96.04
N THR A 287 37.49 -17.27 -94.86
CA THR A 287 38.91 -17.62 -94.56
C THR A 287 39.29 -19.03 -95.04
N SER A 288 38.33 -19.96 -94.99
CA SER A 288 38.53 -21.31 -95.52
C SER A 288 38.49 -21.41 -97.05
N ALA A 289 37.91 -20.42 -97.71
CA ALA A 289 37.89 -20.33 -99.23
C ALA A 289 39.13 -19.69 -99.85
N THR A 290 40.04 -19.06 -99.07
CA THR A 290 41.26 -18.39 -99.55
C THR A 290 42.50 -19.25 -99.34
N SER A 291 42.39 -20.52 -98.92
CA SER A 291 43.51 -21.44 -98.67
C SER A 291 43.48 -22.67 -99.59
N ILE A 292 43.18 -22.49 -100.93
CA ILE A 292 43.40 -23.46 -102.02
C ILE A 292 44.24 -22.82 -103.11
#